data_11857c3ba1bf9f9ddc857a5ea0eb5e07
#
_entry.id   11857c3ba1bf9f9ddc857a5ea0eb5e07
#
_cell.length_a   1.000
_cell.length_b   1.000
_cell.length_c   1.000
_cell.angle_alpha   90.00
_cell.angle_beta   90.00
_cell.angle_gamma   90.00
#
_symmetry.space_group_name_H-M   'P 1'
#
loop_
_entity.id
_entity.type
_entity.pdbx_description
1 polymer ?
#
loop_
_entity_poly.entity_id
_entity_poly.type
_entity_poly.pdbx_seq_one_letter_code
_entity_poly.pdbx_strand_id
1 'polypeptide(L)'
;EMTSSLVGSEMCIRDRITAFGTGIHEDFDISKLRYHKIVIMTDADVDGAHIATLMLTFIYRFMPELIKQGHVYLAKPPLYKLEKNKKVWYAYSDEELAAIINEVGRDQNNKIQRYKGLGEMDAEQLWETTMDPEHRILLKVCMDEETESEVDLTFTTLMGDQVEPRRKFIEENAQFVKNLDI
;
A
#
# COMPACT_ATOMS: atom_id res chain seq x y z
N GLU A 1 14.68 27.88 13.52
CA GLU A 1 13.27 27.92 13.01
C GLU A 1 12.92 26.57 12.42
N MET A 2 12.27 25.74 13.23
CA MET A 2 11.67 24.51 12.70
C MET A 2 10.48 24.90 11.80
N THR A 3 10.56 24.57 10.53
CA THR A 3 9.52 24.88 9.56
C THR A 3 8.20 24.20 9.96
N SER A 4 7.08 24.87 9.77
CA SER A 4 5.72 24.40 10.09
C SER A 4 5.37 23.03 9.47
N SER A 5 6.07 22.64 8.41
CA SER A 5 5.97 21.33 7.74
C SER A 5 6.46 20.17 8.63
N LEU A 6 7.53 20.35 9.41
CA LEU A 6 8.05 19.32 10.32
C LEU A 6 7.12 19.09 11.52
N VAL A 7 6.50 20.16 12.04
CA VAL A 7 5.53 20.06 13.14
C VAL A 7 4.29 19.24 12.73
N GLY A 8 3.81 19.41 11.50
CA GLY A 8 2.68 18.64 10.97
C GLY A 8 3.01 17.13 10.84
N SER A 9 4.21 16.77 10.39
CA SER A 9 4.62 15.37 10.25
C SER A 9 4.83 14.67 11.59
N GLU A 10 5.38 15.32 12.60
CA GLU A 10 5.50 14.78 13.96
C GLU A 10 4.12 14.51 14.59
N MET A 11 3.18 15.41 14.42
CA MET A 11 1.81 15.25 14.94
C MET A 11 1.15 14.01 14.33
N CYS A 12 1.23 13.84 13.02
CA CYS A 12 0.67 12.67 12.32
C CYS A 12 1.30 11.34 12.76
N ILE A 13 2.61 11.30 13.06
CA ILE A 13 3.28 10.10 13.58
C ILE A 13 2.81 9.79 15.00
N ARG A 14 2.75 10.79 15.87
CA ARG A 14 2.23 10.62 17.24
C ARG A 14 0.80 10.14 17.28
N ASP A 15 -0.05 10.66 16.39
CA ASP A 15 -1.45 10.24 16.29
C ASP A 15 -1.57 8.75 15.93
N ARG A 16 -0.73 8.26 15.01
CA ARG A 16 -0.68 6.84 14.64
C ARG A 16 -0.22 5.96 15.79
N ILE A 17 0.86 6.35 16.50
CA ILE A 17 1.35 5.63 17.68
C ILE A 17 0.24 5.55 18.74
N THR A 18 -0.41 6.67 18.99
CA THR A 18 -1.53 6.76 19.94
C THR A 18 -2.71 5.90 19.50
N ALA A 19 -3.04 5.90 18.22
CA ALA A 19 -4.13 5.11 17.67
C ALA A 19 -3.88 3.61 17.83
N PHE A 20 -2.67 3.13 17.52
CA PHE A 20 -2.32 1.71 17.69
C PHE A 20 -2.30 1.32 19.17
N GLY A 21 -1.85 2.20 20.04
CA GLY A 21 -1.85 2.01 21.49
C GLY A 21 -0.69 1.18 22.03
N THR A 22 0.17 0.65 21.15
CA THR A 22 1.26 -0.27 21.51
C THR A 22 2.51 0.40 22.08
N GLY A 23 2.65 1.74 21.90
CA GLY A 23 3.94 2.39 22.08
C GLY A 23 4.93 2.07 20.95
N ILE A 24 6.19 2.46 21.13
CA ILE A 24 7.28 2.26 20.16
C ILE A 24 8.59 1.90 20.91
N HIS A 25 9.55 1.29 20.21
CA HIS A 25 10.86 0.92 20.75
C HIS A 25 10.77 0.11 22.06
N GLU A 26 11.41 0.59 23.12
CA GLU A 26 11.46 -0.06 24.43
C GLU A 26 10.09 -0.08 25.16
N ASP A 27 9.22 0.89 24.83
CA ASP A 27 7.86 0.98 25.38
C ASP A 27 6.84 0.14 24.59
N PHE A 28 7.28 -0.57 23.54
CA PHE A 28 6.37 -1.36 22.70
C PHE A 28 5.80 -2.55 23.47
N ASP A 29 4.47 -2.62 23.51
CA ASP A 29 3.73 -3.71 24.14
C ASP A 29 2.55 -4.13 23.22
N ILE A 30 2.72 -5.28 22.56
CA ILE A 30 1.73 -5.81 21.63
C ILE A 30 0.38 -6.11 22.30
N SER A 31 0.37 -6.40 23.59
CA SER A 31 -0.87 -6.68 24.33
C SER A 31 -1.82 -5.47 24.41
N LYS A 32 -1.29 -4.27 24.19
CA LYS A 32 -2.05 -3.01 24.16
C LYS A 32 -2.59 -2.66 22.77
N LEU A 33 -2.32 -3.49 21.75
CA LEU A 33 -2.81 -3.25 20.41
C LEU A 33 -4.34 -3.18 20.39
N ARG A 34 -4.88 -2.09 19.85
CA ARG A 34 -6.31 -1.83 19.81
C ARG A 34 -7.03 -2.44 18.61
N TYR A 35 -6.28 -2.85 17.59
CA TYR A 35 -6.82 -3.29 16.31
C TYR A 35 -6.24 -4.63 15.87
N HIS A 36 -7.07 -5.55 15.42
CA HIS A 36 -6.61 -6.84 14.88
C HIS A 36 -5.94 -6.70 13.51
N LYS A 37 -6.31 -5.69 12.74
CA LYS A 37 -5.75 -5.40 11.42
C LYS A 37 -5.46 -3.92 11.28
N ILE A 38 -4.25 -3.61 10.84
CA ILE A 38 -3.81 -2.29 10.41
C ILE A 38 -3.73 -2.36 8.89
N VAL A 39 -4.58 -1.61 8.20
CA VAL A 39 -4.69 -1.65 6.75
C VAL A 39 -4.15 -0.35 6.17
N ILE A 40 -3.07 -0.45 5.40
CA ILE A 40 -2.52 0.67 4.63
C ILE A 40 -3.29 0.71 3.32
N MET A 41 -3.93 1.84 3.05
CA MET A 41 -4.71 2.08 1.85
C MET A 41 -4.26 3.40 1.22
N THR A 42 -3.68 3.33 0.04
CA THR A 42 -3.11 4.44 -0.71
C THR A 42 -3.57 4.40 -2.16
N ASP A 43 -3.42 5.50 -2.86
CA ASP A 43 -3.69 5.58 -4.29
C ASP A 43 -2.82 4.61 -5.10
N ALA A 44 -3.29 4.21 -6.27
CA ALA A 44 -2.59 3.28 -7.16
C ALA A 44 -1.60 4.02 -8.10
N ASP A 45 -0.89 5.00 -7.57
CA ASP A 45 0.12 5.79 -8.26
C ASP A 45 1.48 5.74 -7.56
N VAL A 46 2.47 6.44 -8.09
CA VAL A 46 3.84 6.46 -7.53
C VAL A 46 3.89 7.12 -6.14
N ASP A 47 3.07 8.14 -5.90
CA ASP A 47 3.01 8.83 -4.61
C ASP A 47 2.36 7.94 -3.55
N GLY A 48 1.28 7.24 -3.90
CA GLY A 48 0.64 6.26 -3.04
C GLY A 48 1.57 5.09 -2.69
N ALA A 49 2.33 4.58 -3.65
CA ALA A 49 3.34 3.55 -3.40
C ALA A 49 4.45 4.06 -2.45
N HIS A 50 4.88 5.31 -2.60
CA HIS A 50 5.86 5.92 -1.71
C HIS A 50 5.31 6.10 -0.29
N ILE A 51 4.07 6.57 -0.14
CA ILE A 51 3.40 6.70 1.17
C ILE A 51 3.29 5.33 1.85
N ALA A 52 2.88 4.29 1.13
CA ALA A 52 2.82 2.92 1.65
C ALA A 52 4.20 2.44 2.12
N THR A 53 5.25 2.69 1.33
CA THR A 53 6.64 2.33 1.67
C THR A 53 7.13 3.06 2.93
N LEU A 54 6.82 4.35 3.08
CA LEU A 54 7.15 5.12 4.28
C LEU A 54 6.43 4.56 5.52
N MET A 55 5.16 4.19 5.39
CA MET A 55 4.39 3.57 6.47
C MET A 55 4.95 2.19 6.87
N LEU A 56 5.30 1.37 5.88
CA LEU A 56 5.94 0.08 6.13
C LEU A 56 7.30 0.25 6.80
N THR A 57 8.11 1.22 6.35
CA THR A 57 9.41 1.55 6.98
C THR A 57 9.23 1.97 8.44
N PHE A 58 8.24 2.81 8.71
CA PHE A 58 7.92 3.24 10.07
C PHE A 58 7.54 2.05 10.95
N ILE A 59 6.62 1.20 10.50
CA ILE A 59 6.18 0.02 11.26
C ILE A 59 7.35 -0.95 11.44
N TYR A 60 8.12 -1.22 10.40
CA TYR A 60 9.27 -2.13 10.45
C TYR A 60 10.31 -1.68 11.48
N ARG A 61 10.66 -0.39 11.49
CA ARG A 61 11.73 0.13 12.38
C ARG A 61 11.28 0.31 13.82
N PHE A 62 10.02 0.66 14.06
CA PHE A 62 9.55 1.05 15.38
C PHE A 62 8.61 0.04 16.03
N MET A 63 7.99 -0.84 15.25
CA MET A 63 6.97 -1.80 15.71
C MET A 63 7.02 -3.11 14.92
N PRO A 64 8.20 -3.76 14.74
CA PRO A 64 8.36 -4.94 13.87
C PRO A 64 7.44 -6.11 14.25
N GLU A 65 7.11 -6.25 15.52
CA GLU A 65 6.20 -7.29 16.01
C GLU A 65 4.81 -7.21 15.39
N LEU A 66 4.35 -6.03 14.96
CA LEU A 66 3.08 -5.90 14.22
C LEU A 66 3.11 -6.65 12.89
N ILE A 67 4.27 -6.70 12.23
CA ILE A 67 4.45 -7.44 10.97
C ILE A 67 4.61 -8.93 11.29
N LYS A 68 5.49 -9.29 12.23
CA LYS A 68 5.77 -10.68 12.62
C LYS A 68 4.51 -11.42 13.05
N GLN A 69 3.64 -10.76 13.81
CA GLN A 69 2.38 -11.32 14.27
C GLN A 69 1.21 -11.18 13.24
N GLY A 70 1.48 -10.55 12.09
CA GLY A 70 0.55 -10.52 10.98
C GLY A 70 -0.63 -9.57 11.14
N HIS A 71 -0.40 -8.42 11.77
CA HIS A 71 -1.41 -7.38 11.93
C HIS A 71 -1.43 -6.35 10.79
N VAL A 72 -0.41 -6.34 9.91
CA VAL A 72 -0.25 -5.32 8.87
C VAL A 72 -0.68 -5.84 7.51
N TYR A 73 -1.48 -5.05 6.80
CA TYR A 73 -2.03 -5.37 5.50
C TYR A 73 -1.97 -4.16 4.56
N LEU A 74 -1.87 -4.45 3.26
CA LEU A 74 -2.07 -3.48 2.19
C LEU A 74 -3.44 -3.75 1.56
N ALA A 75 -4.28 -2.74 1.44
CA ALA A 75 -5.50 -2.84 0.66
C ALA A 75 -5.17 -2.77 -0.84
N LYS A 76 -5.84 -3.60 -1.63
CA LYS A 76 -5.72 -3.60 -3.08
C LYS A 76 -7.03 -3.12 -3.68
N PRO A 77 -7.16 -1.81 -4.01
CA PRO A 77 -8.32 -1.31 -4.74
C PRO A 77 -8.27 -1.79 -6.20
N PRO A 78 -9.41 -1.81 -6.92
CA PRO A 78 -9.42 -2.13 -8.34
C PRO A 78 -8.71 -1.04 -9.15
N LEU A 79 -8.04 -1.46 -10.23
CA LEU A 79 -7.40 -0.55 -11.19
C LEU A 79 -8.36 -0.12 -12.28
N TYR A 80 -9.34 -0.96 -12.60
CA TYR A 80 -10.29 -0.71 -13.69
C TYR A 80 -11.72 -1.01 -13.28
N LYS A 81 -12.62 -0.20 -13.80
CA LYS A 81 -14.07 -0.43 -13.85
C LYS A 81 -14.48 -0.60 -15.30
N LEU A 82 -15.17 -1.68 -15.61
CA LEU A 82 -15.80 -1.91 -16.89
C LEU A 82 -17.33 -1.87 -16.70
N GLU A 83 -18.02 -1.03 -17.45
CA GLU A 83 -19.47 -0.95 -17.44
C GLU A 83 -20.01 -1.33 -18.83
N LYS A 84 -20.97 -2.27 -18.86
CA LYS A 84 -21.72 -2.65 -20.07
C LYS A 84 -23.16 -3.01 -19.70
N ASN A 85 -24.13 -2.41 -20.37
CA ASN A 85 -25.55 -2.70 -20.18
C ASN A 85 -26.01 -2.59 -18.71
N LYS A 86 -25.53 -1.58 -17.97
CA LYS A 86 -25.77 -1.35 -16.54
C LYS A 86 -25.18 -2.42 -15.62
N LYS A 87 -24.40 -3.36 -16.12
CA LYS A 87 -23.58 -4.26 -15.29
C LYS A 87 -22.17 -3.68 -15.15
N VAL A 88 -21.61 -3.85 -13.98
CA VAL A 88 -20.28 -3.34 -13.62
C VAL A 88 -19.39 -4.53 -13.27
N TRP A 89 -18.14 -4.48 -13.73
CA TRP A 89 -17.07 -5.40 -13.37
C TRP A 89 -15.88 -4.57 -12.93
N TYR A 90 -15.15 -5.10 -11.96
CA TYR A 90 -13.91 -4.52 -11.48
C TYR A 90 -12.74 -5.45 -11.82
N ALA A 91 -11.61 -4.88 -12.21
CA ALA A 91 -10.38 -5.62 -12.49
C ALA A 91 -9.22 -5.02 -11.68
N TYR A 92 -8.38 -5.90 -11.13
CA TYR A 92 -7.27 -5.58 -10.26
C TYR A 92 -5.92 -5.71 -10.97
N SER A 93 -5.93 -6.10 -12.25
CA SER A 93 -4.76 -6.15 -13.13
C SER A 93 -5.17 -6.00 -14.60
N ASP A 94 -4.18 -5.78 -15.48
CA ASP A 94 -4.40 -5.71 -16.92
C ASP A 94 -4.88 -7.06 -17.49
N GLU A 95 -4.37 -8.17 -16.93
CA GLU A 95 -4.76 -9.52 -17.32
C GLU A 95 -6.22 -9.82 -16.96
N GLU A 96 -6.66 -9.41 -15.76
CA GLU A 96 -8.06 -9.54 -15.34
C GLU A 96 -8.98 -8.70 -16.23
N LEU A 97 -8.58 -7.47 -16.56
CA LEU A 97 -9.33 -6.63 -17.49
C LEU A 97 -9.47 -7.30 -18.86
N ALA A 98 -8.38 -7.85 -19.39
CA ALA A 98 -8.40 -8.55 -20.66
C ALA A 98 -9.32 -9.80 -20.63
N ALA A 99 -9.30 -10.56 -19.52
CA ALA A 99 -10.18 -11.70 -19.33
C ALA A 99 -11.67 -11.28 -19.31
N ILE A 100 -12.01 -10.23 -18.56
CA ILE A 100 -13.37 -9.67 -18.50
C ILE A 100 -13.82 -9.20 -19.90
N ILE A 101 -12.95 -8.48 -20.65
CA ILE A 101 -13.27 -8.02 -22.00
C ILE A 101 -13.54 -9.22 -22.96
N ASN A 102 -12.79 -10.31 -22.82
CA ASN A 102 -12.98 -11.50 -23.64
C ASN A 102 -14.30 -12.21 -23.29
N GLU A 103 -14.71 -12.25 -22.04
CA GLU A 103 -15.98 -12.82 -21.59
C GLU A 103 -17.19 -11.98 -22.02
N VAL A 104 -17.13 -10.68 -21.77
CA VAL A 104 -18.22 -9.72 -22.02
C VAL A 104 -18.34 -9.40 -23.51
N GLY A 105 -17.27 -9.61 -24.27
CA GLY A 105 -17.15 -9.27 -25.70
C GLY A 105 -16.69 -7.81 -25.91
N ARG A 106 -15.83 -7.62 -26.90
CA ARG A 106 -15.39 -6.29 -27.34
C ARG A 106 -16.53 -5.60 -28.10
N ASP A 107 -17.08 -4.55 -27.51
CA ASP A 107 -18.19 -3.77 -28.06
C ASP A 107 -17.91 -2.27 -27.84
N GLN A 108 -18.46 -1.43 -28.72
CA GLN A 108 -18.39 0.03 -28.56
C GLN A 108 -19.15 0.54 -27.32
N ASN A 109 -20.01 -0.29 -26.74
CA ASN A 109 -20.77 0.02 -25.52
C ASN A 109 -19.98 -0.26 -24.22
N ASN A 110 -18.75 -0.79 -24.31
CA ASN A 110 -17.90 -1.00 -23.14
C ASN A 110 -17.33 0.34 -22.69
N LYS A 111 -17.73 0.79 -21.51
CA LYS A 111 -17.11 1.95 -20.84
C LYS A 111 -16.07 1.43 -19.86
N ILE A 112 -14.81 1.69 -20.17
CA ILE A 112 -13.68 1.32 -19.31
C ILE A 112 -13.17 2.60 -18.66
N GLN A 113 -13.13 2.61 -17.33
CA GLN A 113 -12.52 3.65 -16.52
C GLN A 113 -11.30 3.06 -15.83
N ARG A 114 -10.15 3.73 -15.91
CA ARG A 114 -8.96 3.42 -15.11
C ARG A 114 -8.96 4.34 -13.90
N TYR A 115 -8.86 3.75 -12.71
CA TYR A 115 -8.69 4.51 -11.49
C TYR A 115 -7.21 4.84 -11.26
N LYS A 116 -6.92 6.10 -11.01
CA LYS A 116 -5.59 6.58 -10.63
C LYS A 116 -5.49 6.81 -9.13
N GLY A 117 -6.61 7.16 -8.48
CA GLY A 117 -6.66 7.40 -7.06
C GLY A 117 -7.99 7.00 -6.45
N LEU A 118 -8.00 6.79 -5.14
CA LEU A 118 -9.18 6.42 -4.35
C LEU A 118 -10.27 7.50 -4.40
N GLY A 119 -9.88 8.76 -4.57
CA GLY A 119 -10.81 9.89 -4.71
C GLY A 119 -11.64 9.91 -5.99
N GLU A 120 -11.32 9.05 -6.97
CA GLU A 120 -12.13 8.88 -8.18
C GLU A 120 -13.31 7.93 -7.98
N MET A 121 -13.33 7.20 -6.86
CA MET A 121 -14.42 6.31 -6.48
C MET A 121 -15.42 7.07 -5.62
N ASP A 122 -16.70 6.84 -5.86
CA ASP A 122 -17.72 7.22 -4.88
C ASP A 122 -17.65 6.31 -3.64
N ALA A 123 -18.34 6.72 -2.57
CA ALA A 123 -18.28 6.02 -1.28
C ALA A 123 -18.79 4.57 -1.37
N GLU A 124 -19.79 4.30 -2.21
CA GLU A 124 -20.36 2.97 -2.42
C GLU A 124 -19.38 2.06 -3.15
N GLN A 125 -18.75 2.55 -4.22
CA GLN A 125 -17.71 1.81 -4.97
C GLN A 125 -16.51 1.48 -4.08
N LEU A 126 -16.03 2.45 -3.29
CA LEU A 126 -14.90 2.24 -2.37
C LEU A 126 -15.26 1.19 -1.31
N TRP A 127 -16.47 1.24 -0.78
CA TRP A 127 -16.95 0.24 0.16
C TRP A 127 -16.96 -1.15 -0.47
N GLU A 128 -17.69 -1.34 -1.56
CA GLU A 128 -17.89 -2.64 -2.21
C GLU A 128 -16.59 -3.31 -2.66
N THR A 129 -15.61 -2.52 -3.13
CA THR A 129 -14.39 -3.07 -3.73
C THR A 129 -13.22 -3.19 -2.76
N THR A 130 -13.17 -2.32 -1.73
CA THR A 130 -11.94 -2.14 -0.95
C THR A 130 -12.15 -2.22 0.56
N MET A 131 -13.33 -1.86 1.05
CA MET A 131 -13.60 -1.78 2.49
C MET A 131 -14.40 -2.98 3.01
N ASP A 132 -15.34 -3.50 2.23
CA ASP A 132 -16.21 -4.61 2.62
C ASP A 132 -15.40 -5.86 2.96
N PRO A 133 -15.50 -6.39 4.19
CA PRO A 133 -14.78 -7.60 4.60
C PRO A 133 -15.04 -8.83 3.72
N GLU A 134 -16.19 -8.92 3.06
CA GLU A 134 -16.55 -10.06 2.23
C GLU A 134 -15.94 -10.00 0.83
N HIS A 135 -15.65 -8.80 0.32
CA HIS A 135 -15.21 -8.60 -1.06
C HIS A 135 -13.79 -8.03 -1.20
N ARG A 136 -13.29 -7.33 -0.17
CA ARG A 136 -11.98 -6.67 -0.22
C ARG A 136 -10.83 -7.63 -0.39
N ILE A 137 -9.82 -7.17 -1.13
CA ILE A 137 -8.55 -7.86 -1.27
C ILE A 137 -7.53 -7.21 -0.36
N LEU A 138 -7.01 -7.98 0.61
CA LEU A 138 -5.95 -7.55 1.51
C LEU A 138 -4.71 -8.40 1.28
N LEU A 139 -3.58 -7.74 1.03
CA LEU A 139 -2.26 -8.36 0.98
C LEU A 139 -1.66 -8.31 2.38
N LYS A 140 -1.46 -9.46 3.00
CA LYS A 140 -0.80 -9.55 4.31
C LYS A 140 0.68 -9.25 4.14
N VAL A 141 1.20 -8.34 4.95
CA VAL A 141 2.64 -8.09 5.03
C VAL A 141 3.24 -9.17 5.93
N CYS A 142 4.16 -9.95 5.39
CA CYS A 142 4.86 -11.01 6.09
C CYS A 142 6.36 -10.73 6.10
N MET A 143 7.02 -11.22 7.14
CA MET A 143 8.47 -11.22 7.27
C MET A 143 8.86 -12.54 7.89
N ASP A 144 9.63 -13.35 7.17
CA ASP A 144 10.14 -14.63 7.65
C ASP A 144 11.48 -14.42 8.35
N GLU A 145 11.75 -15.19 9.38
CA GLU A 145 12.99 -15.09 10.15
C GLU A 145 14.23 -15.35 9.28
N GLU A 146 14.12 -16.24 8.28
CA GLU A 146 15.20 -16.58 7.35
C GLU A 146 15.59 -15.39 6.45
N THR A 147 14.65 -14.50 6.15
CA THR A 147 14.83 -13.35 5.25
C THR A 147 15.01 -12.03 6.00
N GLU A 148 14.98 -12.02 7.32
CA GLU A 148 15.03 -10.79 8.14
C GLU A 148 16.28 -9.93 7.82
N SER A 149 17.44 -10.55 7.61
CA SER A 149 18.67 -9.84 7.26
C SER A 149 18.62 -9.18 5.89
N GLU A 150 17.98 -9.82 4.91
CA GLU A 150 17.79 -9.27 3.57
C GLU A 150 16.79 -8.12 3.58
N VAL A 151 15.75 -8.26 4.37
CA VAL A 151 14.72 -7.21 4.59
C VAL A 151 15.37 -5.99 5.24
N ASP A 152 16.19 -6.17 6.28
CA ASP A 152 16.89 -5.07 6.95
C ASP A 152 17.87 -4.36 6.02
N LEU A 153 18.63 -5.11 5.22
CA LEU A 153 19.52 -4.56 4.20
C LEU A 153 18.75 -3.75 3.17
N THR A 154 17.59 -4.25 2.73
CA THR A 154 16.74 -3.58 1.76
C THR A 154 16.21 -2.25 2.31
N PHE A 155 15.66 -2.25 3.50
CA PHE A 155 15.18 -1.01 4.16
C PHE A 155 16.33 -0.03 4.42
N THR A 156 17.51 -0.52 4.82
CA THR A 156 18.69 0.32 5.07
C THR A 156 19.22 0.94 3.77
N THR A 157 19.23 0.18 2.68
CA THR A 157 19.68 0.66 1.36
C THR A 157 18.71 1.66 0.76
N LEU A 158 17.41 1.33 0.75
CA LEU A 158 16.40 2.11 0.02
C LEU A 158 15.84 3.27 0.84
N MET A 159 15.70 3.10 2.16
CA MET A 159 15.04 4.06 3.05
C MET A 159 15.98 4.64 4.11
N GLY A 160 17.27 4.30 4.07
CA GLY A 160 18.29 4.87 4.94
C GLY A 160 18.70 6.28 4.51
N ASP A 161 19.60 6.90 5.30
CA ASP A 161 20.16 8.23 5.05
C ASP A 161 21.30 8.25 4.03
N GLN A 162 21.89 7.08 3.73
CA GLN A 162 22.99 6.94 2.78
C GLN A 162 22.48 6.98 1.33
N VAL A 163 22.94 7.98 0.57
CA VAL A 163 22.49 8.17 -0.83
C VAL A 163 23.17 7.21 -1.79
N GLU A 164 24.47 6.96 -1.61
CA GLU A 164 25.29 6.19 -2.58
C GLU A 164 24.84 4.73 -2.72
N PRO A 165 24.56 3.96 -1.66
CA PRO A 165 24.03 2.59 -1.79
C PRO A 165 22.69 2.55 -2.53
N ARG A 166 21.81 3.52 -2.27
CA ARG A 166 20.51 3.63 -2.95
C ARG A 166 20.66 3.93 -4.43
N ARG A 167 21.53 4.88 -4.77
CA ARG A 167 21.84 5.23 -6.16
C ARG A 167 22.36 4.02 -6.93
N LYS A 168 23.32 3.31 -6.36
CA LYS A 168 23.91 2.11 -6.97
C LYS A 168 22.83 1.04 -7.17
N PHE A 169 21.97 0.80 -6.19
CA PHE A 169 20.84 -0.14 -6.31
C PHE A 169 19.92 0.24 -7.47
N ILE A 170 19.56 1.53 -7.60
CA ILE A 170 18.69 2.02 -8.67
C ILE A 170 19.36 1.81 -10.04
N GLU A 171 20.63 2.16 -10.18
CA GLU A 171 21.39 2.01 -11.44
C GLU A 171 21.49 0.53 -11.87
N GLU A 172 21.76 -0.37 -10.92
CA GLU A 172 21.88 -1.81 -11.19
C GLU A 172 20.54 -2.47 -11.55
N ASN A 173 19.44 -1.97 -11.02
CA ASN A 173 18.10 -2.55 -11.20
C ASN A 173 17.23 -1.81 -12.22
N ALA A 174 17.70 -0.70 -12.80
CA ALA A 174 16.92 0.12 -13.73
C ALA A 174 16.38 -0.66 -14.94
N GLN A 175 17.10 -1.65 -15.42
CA GLN A 175 16.71 -2.50 -16.54
C GLN A 175 15.46 -3.38 -16.25
N PHE A 176 15.13 -3.62 -15.00
CA PHE A 176 13.98 -4.44 -14.59
C PHE A 176 12.70 -3.64 -14.40
N VAL A 177 12.77 -2.32 -14.46
CA VAL A 177 11.61 -1.44 -14.31
C VAL A 177 10.75 -1.54 -15.57
N LYS A 178 9.52 -2.03 -15.41
CA LYS A 178 8.56 -2.22 -16.51
C LYS A 178 7.60 -1.06 -16.69
N ASN A 179 7.28 -0.35 -15.60
CA ASN A 179 6.32 0.74 -15.59
C ASN A 179 7.02 2.00 -15.07
N LEU A 180 7.46 2.84 -15.98
CA LEU A 180 7.85 4.21 -15.66
C LEU A 180 6.63 5.11 -15.87
N ASP A 181 6.24 5.83 -14.86
CA ASP A 181 5.23 6.89 -14.97
C ASP A 181 5.95 8.12 -15.56
N ILE A 182 5.87 8.25 -16.90
CA ILE A 182 6.51 9.33 -17.68
C ILE A 182 5.43 10.26 -18.19
#